data_c27c6f3955513b2daa8e367c49c855e2
#
_entry.id   c27c6f3955513b2daa8e367c49c855e2
#
_cell.length_a   1.000
_cell.length_b   1.000
_cell.length_c   1.000
_cell.angle_alpha   90.00
_cell.angle_beta   90.00
_cell.angle_gamma   90.00
#
_symmetry.space_group_name_H-M   'P 1'
#
loop_
_entity.id
_entity.type
_entity.pdbx_description
1 polymer ?
#
loop_
_entity_poly.entity_id
_entity_poly.type
_entity_poly.pdbx_seq_one_letter_code
_entity_poly.pdbx_strand_id
1 'polypeptide(L)'
;MSLDERKMRILQAIIDDYILTAIPVGSRTISKNTDIGLSPATIRNEMADLEELGYLEQPHTSAGRIPSHKAFRLYANHLLNSVKLGDAERRFIKKRFDSTITGIESIVKQTADVLSDLTKYTSIVLPPQMRDVKLKHLQVVPLSDTTAIAVIVLDTGMTRNARIHLPSDFDREMLDKLSRKLTDVLYDVRLASINTESLLPILDEFGYQKALAGELVDSMKKNALDEKRLVQLSGVTNILNYPEYSDIGKAKRFFTTIEATDYLYELMREATKLEFSINIGSDNDSPDMKDCSIVTATYRVGDMPIGSMGVIGPMRMNYARVLAILKFMGESLSEIMTNIFEEDGRKGE
;
A
#
# COMPACT_ATOMS: atom_id res chain seq x y z
N MET A 1 13.31 -23.34 -20.18
CA MET A 1 12.48 -23.94 -21.23
C MET A 1 11.16 -23.18 -21.25
N SER A 2 10.82 -22.59 -22.38
CA SER A 2 9.47 -22.03 -22.57
C SER A 2 8.48 -23.17 -22.80
N LEU A 3 7.30 -23.09 -22.17
CA LEU A 3 6.18 -24.00 -22.48
C LEU A 3 5.77 -23.80 -23.94
N ASP A 4 5.36 -24.88 -24.61
CA ASP A 4 4.71 -24.75 -25.92
C ASP A 4 3.32 -24.07 -25.79
N GLU A 5 2.79 -23.55 -26.89
CA GLU A 5 1.54 -22.81 -26.90
C GLU A 5 0.35 -23.64 -26.37
N ARG A 6 0.33 -24.95 -26.65
CA ARG A 6 -0.71 -25.86 -26.18
C ARG A 6 -0.68 -26.01 -24.66
N LYS A 7 0.49 -26.28 -24.07
CA LYS A 7 0.67 -26.39 -22.62
C LYS A 7 0.32 -25.07 -21.93
N MET A 8 0.70 -23.94 -22.53
CA MET A 8 0.36 -22.62 -22.00
C MET A 8 -1.15 -22.39 -21.97
N ARG A 9 -1.89 -22.71 -23.03
CA ARG A 9 -3.36 -22.56 -23.08
C ARG A 9 -4.05 -23.46 -22.06
N ILE A 10 -3.59 -24.70 -21.89
CA ILE A 10 -4.14 -25.63 -20.88
C ILE A 10 -3.84 -25.11 -19.47
N LEU A 11 -2.60 -24.69 -19.20
CA LEU A 11 -2.22 -24.14 -17.90
C LEU A 11 -3.05 -22.91 -17.56
N GLN A 12 -3.23 -21.99 -18.50
CA GLN A 12 -4.05 -20.80 -18.31
C GLN A 12 -5.50 -21.18 -17.97
N ALA A 13 -6.11 -22.11 -18.71
CA ALA A 13 -7.47 -22.56 -18.45
C ALA A 13 -7.62 -23.20 -17.06
N ILE A 14 -6.62 -23.97 -16.62
CA ILE A 14 -6.60 -24.54 -15.26
C ILE A 14 -6.50 -23.45 -14.21
N ILE A 15 -5.64 -22.45 -14.40
CA ILE A 15 -5.48 -21.34 -13.47
C ILE A 15 -6.77 -20.53 -13.38
N ASP A 16 -7.39 -20.19 -14.51
CA ASP A 16 -8.62 -19.40 -14.55
C ASP A 16 -9.78 -20.12 -13.83
N ASP A 17 -9.95 -21.43 -14.07
CA ASP A 17 -10.96 -22.24 -13.39
C ASP A 17 -10.68 -22.33 -11.87
N TYR A 18 -9.43 -22.55 -11.49
CA TYR A 18 -9.03 -22.65 -10.09
C TYR A 18 -9.16 -21.34 -9.31
N ILE A 19 -8.85 -20.21 -9.95
CA ILE A 19 -9.07 -18.87 -9.37
C ILE A 19 -10.55 -18.70 -8.97
N LEU A 20 -11.45 -19.14 -9.81
CA LEU A 20 -12.89 -18.97 -9.60
C LEU A 20 -13.44 -19.94 -8.55
N THR A 21 -13.00 -21.20 -8.59
CA THR A 21 -13.67 -22.30 -7.86
C THR A 21 -12.95 -22.72 -6.57
N ALA A 22 -11.64 -22.52 -6.48
CA ALA A 22 -10.74 -23.11 -5.47
C ALA A 22 -10.78 -24.66 -5.43
N ILE A 23 -11.31 -25.31 -6.48
CA ILE A 23 -11.46 -26.76 -6.57
C ILE A 23 -10.41 -27.33 -7.51
N PRO A 24 -9.72 -28.45 -7.17
CA PRO A 24 -8.79 -29.10 -8.08
C PRO A 24 -9.42 -29.41 -9.43
N VAL A 25 -8.77 -28.99 -10.52
CA VAL A 25 -9.30 -28.98 -11.87
C VAL A 25 -9.06 -30.32 -12.58
N GLY A 26 -10.09 -30.92 -13.12
CA GLY A 26 -10.02 -32.17 -13.88
C GLY A 26 -9.95 -31.94 -15.40
N SER A 27 -9.33 -32.89 -16.16
CA SER A 27 -9.24 -32.82 -17.63
C SER A 27 -10.60 -32.74 -18.35
N ARG A 28 -11.64 -33.34 -17.74
CA ARG A 28 -13.01 -33.27 -18.27
C ARG A 28 -13.62 -31.85 -18.11
N THR A 29 -13.29 -31.15 -17.04
CA THR A 29 -13.74 -29.77 -16.81
C THR A 29 -13.16 -28.86 -17.90
N ILE A 30 -11.87 -28.95 -18.13
CA ILE A 30 -11.18 -28.15 -19.15
C ILE A 30 -11.71 -28.48 -20.56
N SER A 31 -11.89 -29.76 -20.91
CA SER A 31 -12.41 -30.16 -22.22
C SER A 31 -13.82 -29.63 -22.50
N LYS A 32 -14.65 -29.41 -21.45
CA LYS A 32 -16.03 -28.95 -21.60
C LYS A 32 -16.19 -27.44 -21.58
N ASN A 33 -15.39 -26.77 -20.79
CA ASN A 33 -15.57 -25.35 -20.43
C ASN A 33 -14.67 -24.41 -21.23
N THR A 34 -13.79 -24.94 -22.10
CA THR A 34 -12.84 -24.14 -22.87
C THR A 34 -12.83 -24.52 -24.33
N ASP A 35 -12.65 -23.53 -25.21
CA ASP A 35 -12.51 -23.73 -26.67
C ASP A 35 -11.12 -24.28 -27.08
N ILE A 36 -10.55 -25.15 -26.21
CA ILE A 36 -9.23 -25.74 -26.47
C ILE A 36 -9.29 -26.78 -27.58
N GLY A 37 -10.47 -27.42 -27.82
CA GLY A 37 -10.66 -28.37 -28.89
C GLY A 37 -9.91 -29.69 -28.72
N LEU A 38 -9.51 -30.06 -27.52
CA LEU A 38 -8.76 -31.27 -27.21
C LEU A 38 -9.59 -32.28 -26.43
N SER A 39 -9.28 -33.59 -26.64
CA SER A 39 -9.92 -34.65 -25.87
C SER A 39 -9.50 -34.63 -24.41
N PRO A 40 -10.37 -35.12 -23.47
CA PRO A 40 -9.98 -35.24 -22.06
C PRO A 40 -8.73 -36.10 -21.82
N ALA A 41 -8.48 -37.09 -22.69
CA ALA A 41 -7.29 -37.92 -22.62
C ALA A 41 -6.02 -37.14 -22.98
N THR A 42 -6.07 -36.34 -24.06
CA THR A 42 -4.96 -35.47 -24.46
C THR A 42 -4.67 -34.44 -23.36
N ILE A 43 -5.70 -33.78 -22.82
CA ILE A 43 -5.55 -32.82 -21.74
C ILE A 43 -4.91 -33.46 -20.50
N ARG A 44 -5.33 -34.71 -20.15
CA ARG A 44 -4.74 -35.43 -19.01
C ARG A 44 -3.23 -35.66 -19.19
N ASN A 45 -2.78 -36.02 -20.41
CA ASN A 45 -1.34 -36.21 -20.67
C ASN A 45 -0.58 -34.88 -20.54
N GLU A 46 -1.11 -33.80 -21.13
CA GLU A 46 -0.50 -32.48 -20.99
C GLU A 46 -0.46 -32.00 -19.51
N MET A 47 -1.50 -32.33 -18.73
CA MET A 47 -1.49 -32.04 -17.26
C MET A 47 -0.41 -32.84 -16.51
N ALA A 48 -0.15 -34.08 -16.92
CA ALA A 48 0.94 -34.88 -16.34
C ALA A 48 2.31 -34.28 -16.67
N ASP A 49 2.51 -33.87 -17.92
CA ASP A 49 3.75 -33.17 -18.31
C ASP A 49 3.94 -31.86 -17.53
N LEU A 50 2.86 -31.08 -17.36
CA LEU A 50 2.89 -29.83 -16.58
C LEU A 50 3.16 -30.08 -15.10
N GLU A 51 2.73 -31.20 -14.56
CA GLU A 51 3.05 -31.65 -13.20
C GLU A 51 4.53 -32.03 -13.07
N GLU A 52 5.08 -32.81 -14.01
CA GLU A 52 6.52 -33.14 -14.05
C GLU A 52 7.40 -31.90 -14.18
N LEU A 53 6.93 -30.90 -14.93
CA LEU A 53 7.59 -29.60 -15.05
C LEU A 53 7.43 -28.70 -13.81
N GLY A 54 6.64 -29.10 -12.81
CA GLY A 54 6.40 -28.40 -11.57
C GLY A 54 5.45 -27.21 -11.67
N TYR A 55 4.62 -27.13 -12.72
CA TYR A 55 3.58 -26.11 -12.85
C TYR A 55 2.24 -26.53 -12.22
N LEU A 56 1.99 -27.82 -12.09
CA LEU A 56 0.79 -28.36 -11.45
C LEU A 56 1.16 -29.27 -10.30
N GLU A 57 0.25 -29.40 -9.34
CA GLU A 57 0.35 -30.28 -8.20
C GLU A 57 -0.92 -31.11 -8.05
N GLN A 58 -0.79 -32.35 -7.56
CA GLN A 58 -1.90 -33.21 -7.24
C GLN A 58 -2.09 -33.30 -5.72
N PRO A 59 -3.11 -32.65 -5.14
CA PRO A 59 -3.29 -32.65 -3.67
C PRO A 59 -3.57 -34.07 -3.12
N HIS A 60 -4.28 -34.91 -3.86
CA HIS A 60 -4.61 -36.30 -3.50
C HIS A 60 -4.70 -37.18 -4.76
N THR A 61 -4.46 -38.45 -4.63
CA THR A 61 -4.36 -39.43 -5.75
C THR A 61 -5.58 -39.48 -6.68
N SER A 62 -6.78 -39.16 -6.19
CA SER A 62 -8.03 -39.09 -6.97
C SER A 62 -8.46 -37.68 -7.35
N ALA A 63 -7.74 -36.65 -6.92
CA ALA A 63 -8.05 -35.26 -7.16
C ALA A 63 -7.62 -34.82 -8.59
N GLY A 64 -8.22 -33.74 -9.08
CA GLY A 64 -7.70 -32.98 -10.22
C GLY A 64 -6.31 -32.40 -9.92
N ARG A 65 -5.93 -31.38 -10.67
CA ARG A 65 -4.66 -30.66 -10.46
C ARG A 65 -4.95 -29.26 -9.97
N ILE A 66 -4.04 -28.74 -9.16
CA ILE A 66 -4.02 -27.35 -8.72
C ILE A 66 -2.76 -26.66 -9.29
N PRO A 67 -2.82 -25.35 -9.60
CA PRO A 67 -1.66 -24.60 -10.01
C PRO A 67 -0.65 -24.48 -8.86
N SER A 68 0.63 -24.70 -9.17
CA SER A 68 1.74 -24.45 -8.25
C SER A 68 2.06 -22.96 -8.16
N HIS A 69 2.90 -22.58 -7.19
CA HIS A 69 3.51 -21.26 -7.12
C HIS A 69 4.16 -20.82 -8.46
N LYS A 70 4.90 -21.75 -9.10
CA LYS A 70 5.54 -21.52 -10.39
C LYS A 70 4.54 -21.21 -11.52
N ALA A 71 3.37 -21.85 -11.48
CA ALA A 71 2.30 -21.59 -12.43
C ALA A 71 1.71 -20.20 -12.30
N PHE A 72 1.37 -19.80 -11.08
CA PHE A 72 0.86 -18.44 -10.81
C PHE A 72 1.87 -17.37 -11.19
N ARG A 73 3.17 -17.58 -10.93
CA ARG A 73 4.24 -16.66 -11.32
C ARG A 73 4.30 -16.49 -12.84
N LEU A 74 4.30 -17.60 -13.58
CA LEU A 74 4.31 -17.56 -15.05
C LEU A 74 3.07 -16.82 -15.60
N TYR A 75 1.90 -17.14 -15.06
CA TYR A 75 0.63 -16.53 -15.42
C TYR A 75 0.61 -15.02 -15.17
N ALA A 76 1.00 -14.58 -13.96
CA ALA A 76 1.04 -13.18 -13.61
C ALA A 76 2.00 -12.37 -14.49
N ASN A 77 3.20 -12.91 -14.79
CA ASN A 77 4.16 -12.27 -15.69
C ASN A 77 3.64 -12.12 -17.12
N HIS A 78 2.85 -13.08 -17.60
CA HIS A 78 2.26 -13.00 -18.94
C HIS A 78 1.18 -11.91 -19.05
N LEU A 79 0.51 -11.60 -17.93
CA LEU A 79 -0.59 -10.64 -17.88
C LEU A 79 -0.15 -9.17 -17.79
N LEU A 80 1.08 -8.87 -17.37
CA LEU A 80 1.55 -7.51 -17.11
C LEU A 80 1.28 -6.51 -18.25
N ASN A 81 1.25 -6.97 -19.51
CA ASN A 81 1.11 -6.11 -20.67
C ASN A 81 -0.26 -6.18 -21.38
N SER A 82 -1.19 -7.02 -20.95
CA SER A 82 -2.37 -7.37 -21.76
C SER A 82 -3.72 -6.97 -21.20
N VAL A 83 -3.80 -6.50 -19.95
CA VAL A 83 -5.09 -6.35 -19.25
C VAL A 83 -5.59 -4.91 -19.27
N LYS A 84 -6.88 -4.74 -19.64
CA LYS A 84 -7.59 -3.46 -19.63
C LYS A 84 -8.78 -3.53 -18.67
N LEU A 85 -8.95 -2.46 -17.91
CA LEU A 85 -10.13 -2.29 -17.04
C LEU A 85 -11.37 -1.94 -17.86
N GLY A 86 -12.53 -2.46 -17.47
CA GLY A 86 -13.81 -2.16 -18.10
C GLY A 86 -14.25 -0.69 -17.88
N ASP A 87 -15.04 -0.15 -18.83
CA ASP A 87 -15.46 1.27 -18.76
C ASP A 87 -16.33 1.58 -17.53
N ALA A 88 -17.10 0.63 -17.05
CA ALA A 88 -17.90 0.81 -15.83
C ALA A 88 -17.02 0.97 -14.59
N GLU A 89 -15.97 0.15 -14.48
CA GLU A 89 -15.01 0.22 -13.36
C GLU A 89 -14.17 1.50 -13.43
N ARG A 90 -13.75 1.91 -14.64
CA ARG A 90 -13.06 3.21 -14.85
C ARG A 90 -13.90 4.39 -14.40
N ARG A 91 -15.19 4.42 -14.78
CA ARG A 91 -16.11 5.47 -14.33
C ARG A 91 -16.33 5.47 -12.83
N PHE A 92 -16.41 4.28 -12.23
CA PHE A 92 -16.54 4.15 -10.78
C PHE A 92 -15.33 4.74 -10.04
N ILE A 93 -14.11 4.40 -10.47
CA ILE A 93 -12.87 4.92 -9.89
C ILE A 93 -12.83 6.44 -10.02
N LYS A 94 -13.02 6.96 -11.25
CA LYS A 94 -13.00 8.42 -11.50
C LYS A 94 -14.01 9.15 -10.61
N LYS A 95 -15.26 8.67 -10.55
CA LYS A 95 -16.30 9.29 -9.71
C LYS A 95 -15.92 9.33 -8.22
N ARG A 96 -15.20 8.32 -7.73
CA ARG A 96 -14.74 8.30 -6.33
C ARG A 96 -13.65 9.35 -6.09
N PHE A 97 -12.76 9.57 -7.04
CA PHE A 97 -11.71 10.58 -6.93
C PHE A 97 -12.16 12.02 -7.31
N ASP A 98 -13.26 12.18 -8.06
CA ASP A 98 -13.84 13.50 -8.40
C ASP A 98 -14.59 14.18 -7.23
N SER A 99 -14.81 13.48 -6.12
CA SER A 99 -15.35 14.12 -4.90
C SER A 99 -14.30 15.08 -4.33
N THR A 100 -14.72 16.27 -3.89
CA THR A 100 -13.90 17.34 -3.30
C THR A 100 -13.11 16.86 -2.08
N ILE A 101 -12.08 16.05 -2.32
CA ILE A 101 -11.23 15.51 -1.27
C ILE A 101 -10.07 16.46 -1.09
N THR A 102 -10.01 17.07 0.08
CA THR A 102 -8.92 17.95 0.49
C THR A 102 -7.95 17.18 1.37
N GLY A 103 -6.67 17.17 0.97
CA GLY A 103 -5.58 16.62 1.75
C GLY A 103 -5.17 15.18 1.37
N ILE A 104 -3.86 14.96 1.39
CA ILE A 104 -3.21 13.70 0.99
C ILE A 104 -3.70 12.49 1.81
N GLU A 105 -3.92 12.67 3.12
CA GLU A 105 -4.40 11.58 4.00
C GLU A 105 -5.76 11.03 3.56
N SER A 106 -6.67 11.94 3.18
CA SER A 106 -8.01 11.56 2.72
C SER A 106 -7.95 10.82 1.38
N ILE A 107 -7.07 11.25 0.46
CA ILE A 107 -6.84 10.62 -0.83
C ILE A 107 -6.25 9.21 -0.64
N VAL A 108 -5.26 9.07 0.22
CA VAL A 108 -4.61 7.79 0.54
C VAL A 108 -5.61 6.81 1.14
N LYS A 109 -6.42 7.25 2.10
CA LYS A 109 -7.49 6.44 2.69
C LYS A 109 -8.50 6.01 1.65
N GLN A 110 -8.99 6.96 0.83
CA GLN A 110 -9.96 6.65 -0.22
C GLN A 110 -9.37 5.70 -1.27
N THR A 111 -8.10 5.84 -1.62
CA THR A 111 -7.40 4.92 -2.51
C THR A 111 -7.44 3.49 -1.95
N ALA A 112 -7.13 3.33 -0.66
CA ALA A 112 -7.21 2.03 -0.01
C ALA A 112 -8.63 1.46 -0.03
N ASP A 113 -9.63 2.27 0.29
CA ASP A 113 -11.04 1.84 0.32
C ASP A 113 -11.53 1.41 -1.07
N VAL A 114 -11.28 2.22 -2.11
CA VAL A 114 -11.67 1.92 -3.49
C VAL A 114 -10.97 0.65 -4.01
N LEU A 115 -9.68 0.51 -3.71
CA LEU A 115 -8.90 -0.66 -4.11
C LEU A 115 -9.43 -1.94 -3.48
N SER A 116 -9.74 -1.90 -2.18
CA SER A 116 -10.35 -3.02 -1.45
C SER A 116 -11.75 -3.36 -1.97
N ASP A 117 -12.60 -2.33 -2.21
CA ASP A 117 -13.95 -2.51 -2.70
C ASP A 117 -13.98 -3.18 -4.09
N LEU A 118 -13.08 -2.82 -4.98
CA LEU A 118 -13.02 -3.35 -6.34
C LEU A 118 -12.41 -4.75 -6.39
N THR A 119 -11.32 -4.97 -5.64
CA THR A 119 -10.57 -6.22 -5.70
C THR A 119 -11.13 -7.31 -4.80
N LYS A 120 -11.83 -6.92 -3.71
CA LYS A 120 -12.27 -7.78 -2.61
C LYS A 120 -11.09 -8.44 -1.86
N TYR A 121 -9.90 -7.82 -1.92
CA TYR A 121 -8.72 -8.20 -1.16
C TYR A 121 -8.41 -7.14 -0.09
N THR A 122 -7.48 -7.46 0.80
CA THR A 122 -6.88 -6.44 1.68
C THR A 122 -6.07 -5.49 0.83
N SER A 123 -6.34 -4.21 0.92
CA SER A 123 -5.57 -3.18 0.25
C SER A 123 -4.57 -2.52 1.19
N ILE A 124 -3.48 -2.06 0.62
CA ILE A 124 -2.40 -1.37 1.32
C ILE A 124 -1.93 -0.19 0.46
N VAL A 125 -1.79 0.98 1.08
CA VAL A 125 -1.30 2.18 0.41
C VAL A 125 -0.23 2.83 1.28
N LEU A 126 0.95 3.02 0.71
CA LEU A 126 2.01 3.83 1.28
C LEU A 126 1.83 5.26 0.75
N PRO A 127 1.59 6.26 1.62
CA PRO A 127 1.46 7.65 1.19
C PRO A 127 2.74 8.18 0.56
N PRO A 128 2.70 9.35 -0.10
CA PRO A 128 3.87 9.97 -0.67
C PRO A 128 5.00 10.10 0.35
N GLN A 129 6.19 9.60 -0.04
CA GLN A 129 7.41 9.71 0.75
C GLN A 129 7.99 11.10 0.53
N MET A 130 7.68 12.00 1.44
CA MET A 130 8.07 13.40 1.30
C MET A 130 9.33 13.70 2.13
N ARG A 131 10.47 13.69 1.47
CA ARG A 131 11.74 14.05 2.12
C ARG A 131 11.91 15.55 2.39
N ASP A 132 11.14 16.40 1.70
CA ASP A 132 11.30 17.84 1.70
C ASP A 132 10.07 18.60 2.19
N VAL A 133 9.26 17.99 3.09
CA VAL A 133 8.10 18.67 3.69
C VAL A 133 8.51 19.92 4.47
N LYS A 134 7.75 20.99 4.29
CA LYS A 134 7.98 22.27 4.93
C LYS A 134 6.90 22.57 5.97
N LEU A 135 7.29 23.29 7.02
CA LEU A 135 6.35 23.70 8.05
C LEU A 135 5.52 24.89 7.58
N LYS A 136 4.20 24.79 7.70
CA LYS A 136 3.27 25.90 7.46
C LYS A 136 2.69 26.50 8.73
N HIS A 137 2.50 25.67 9.76
CA HIS A 137 1.98 26.16 11.04
C HIS A 137 2.43 25.24 12.18
N LEU A 138 2.75 25.84 13.31
CA LEU A 138 3.06 25.14 14.56
C LEU A 138 2.30 25.76 15.70
N GLN A 139 1.51 24.97 16.41
CA GLN A 139 0.81 25.41 17.60
C GLN A 139 1.09 24.49 18.78
N VAL A 140 1.43 25.05 19.93
CA VAL A 140 1.59 24.32 21.18
C VAL A 140 0.33 24.51 22.02
N VAL A 141 -0.42 23.42 22.26
CA VAL A 141 -1.68 23.42 23.00
C VAL A 141 -1.47 22.72 24.34
N PRO A 142 -1.56 23.40 25.48
CA PRO A 142 -1.39 22.78 26.78
C PRO A 142 -2.57 21.84 27.09
N LEU A 143 -2.25 20.62 27.56
CA LEU A 143 -3.23 19.62 28.01
C LEU A 143 -3.31 19.55 29.55
N SER A 144 -2.21 19.74 30.22
CA SER A 144 -2.07 19.75 31.70
C SER A 144 -0.97 20.70 32.11
N ASP A 145 -0.71 20.78 33.41
CA ASP A 145 0.36 21.63 33.96
C ASP A 145 1.79 21.19 33.56
N THR A 146 1.95 20.04 32.95
CA THR A 146 3.26 19.50 32.55
C THR A 146 3.29 18.93 31.15
N THR A 147 2.18 18.98 30.42
CA THR A 147 2.08 18.31 29.11
C THR A 147 1.33 19.18 28.10
N ALA A 148 1.86 19.28 26.90
CA ALA A 148 1.19 19.90 25.77
C ALA A 148 1.19 18.99 24.53
N ILE A 149 0.40 19.37 23.54
CA ILE A 149 0.46 18.86 22.19
C ILE A 149 1.02 19.94 21.28
N ALA A 150 2.09 19.64 20.55
CA ALA A 150 2.50 20.42 19.41
C ALA A 150 1.72 19.94 18.18
N VAL A 151 0.90 20.81 17.61
CA VAL A 151 0.17 20.59 16.35
C VAL A 151 1.00 21.18 15.23
N ILE A 152 1.40 20.35 14.30
CA ILE A 152 2.30 20.69 13.18
C ILE A 152 1.50 20.54 11.88
N VAL A 153 1.38 21.63 11.12
CA VAL A 153 0.75 21.62 9.78
C VAL A 153 1.87 21.77 8.75
N LEU A 154 1.87 20.86 7.78
CA LEU A 154 2.85 20.81 6.71
C LEU A 154 2.29 21.45 5.42
N ASP A 155 3.17 21.79 4.48
CA ASP A 155 2.84 22.34 3.16
C ASP A 155 1.95 21.41 2.32
N THR A 156 2.00 20.12 2.62
CA THR A 156 1.14 19.08 2.04
C THR A 156 -0.30 19.07 2.54
N GLY A 157 -0.65 19.96 3.47
CA GLY A 157 -1.92 19.94 4.20
C GLY A 157 -2.01 18.84 5.28
N MET A 158 -0.98 18.02 5.43
CA MET A 158 -0.93 17.00 6.48
C MET A 158 -0.75 17.65 7.85
N THR A 159 -1.48 17.13 8.84
CA THR A 159 -1.35 17.57 10.23
C THR A 159 -0.73 16.46 11.07
N ARG A 160 0.25 16.82 11.90
CA ARG A 160 0.90 15.92 12.86
C ARG A 160 0.76 16.45 14.26
N ASN A 161 0.64 15.54 15.22
CA ASN A 161 0.52 15.87 16.63
C ASN A 161 1.66 15.21 17.40
N ALA A 162 2.34 15.99 18.22
CA ALA A 162 3.42 15.50 19.06
C ALA A 162 3.17 15.89 20.52
N ARG A 163 3.25 14.91 21.42
CA ARG A 163 3.20 15.21 22.86
C ARG A 163 4.57 15.71 23.30
N ILE A 164 4.58 16.82 24.04
CA ILE A 164 5.77 17.44 24.60
C ILE A 164 5.56 17.72 26.10
N HIS A 165 6.65 17.77 26.86
CA HIS A 165 6.59 18.13 28.26
C HIS A 165 6.82 19.64 28.41
N LEU A 166 5.99 20.27 29.25
CA LEU A 166 6.13 21.68 29.60
C LEU A 166 6.84 21.81 30.94
N PRO A 167 7.61 22.89 31.16
CA PRO A 167 8.04 23.27 32.49
C PRO A 167 6.83 23.50 33.42
N SER A 168 6.98 23.24 34.71
CA SER A 168 5.88 23.35 35.68
C SER A 168 5.36 24.77 35.92
N ASP A 169 6.08 25.76 35.45
CA ASP A 169 5.82 27.20 35.60
C ASP A 169 5.47 27.90 34.27
N PHE A 170 4.97 27.15 33.27
CA PHE A 170 4.60 27.74 31.99
C PHE A 170 3.39 28.69 32.10
N ASP A 171 3.44 29.78 31.32
CA ASP A 171 2.31 30.69 31.11
C ASP A 171 1.60 30.39 29.77
N ARG A 172 0.28 30.25 29.81
CA ARG A 172 -0.54 29.96 28.61
C ARG A 172 -0.46 31.06 27.55
N GLU A 173 -0.49 32.33 27.97
CA GLU A 173 -0.38 33.46 27.05
C GLU A 173 1.02 33.49 26.38
N MET A 174 2.03 33.11 27.12
CA MET A 174 3.40 32.99 26.64
C MET A 174 3.55 31.83 25.63
N LEU A 175 2.88 30.69 25.85
CA LEU A 175 2.85 29.58 24.87
C LEU A 175 2.18 29.97 23.56
N ASP A 176 1.11 30.75 23.58
CA ASP A 176 0.46 31.24 22.37
C ASP A 176 1.37 32.22 21.60
N LYS A 177 2.10 33.07 22.27
CA LYS A 177 3.10 33.98 21.69
C LYS A 177 4.26 33.18 21.07
N LEU A 178 4.75 32.17 21.81
CA LEU A 178 5.79 31.26 21.34
C LEU A 178 5.35 30.52 20.09
N SER A 179 4.14 29.96 20.05
CA SER A 179 3.60 29.26 18.92
C SER A 179 3.56 30.11 17.65
N ARG A 180 3.11 31.37 17.77
CA ARG A 180 3.14 32.35 16.67
C ARG A 180 4.58 32.62 16.21
N LYS A 181 5.48 32.91 17.13
CA LYS A 181 6.88 33.18 16.80
C LYS A 181 7.56 31.99 16.10
N LEU A 182 7.33 30.75 16.60
CA LEU A 182 7.83 29.54 15.99
C LEU A 182 7.25 29.36 14.58
N THR A 183 5.97 29.63 14.40
CA THR A 183 5.34 29.58 13.07
C THR A 183 5.98 30.58 12.13
N ASP A 184 6.14 31.85 12.54
CA ASP A 184 6.69 32.91 11.69
C ASP A 184 8.13 32.61 11.26
N VAL A 185 8.97 32.15 12.19
CA VAL A 185 10.39 31.87 11.90
C VAL A 185 10.57 30.57 11.10
N LEU A 186 9.74 29.56 11.36
CA LEU A 186 9.86 28.24 10.73
C LEU A 186 8.94 28.08 9.51
N TYR A 187 8.17 29.11 9.15
CA TYR A 187 7.32 29.08 7.96
C TYR A 187 8.14 28.78 6.71
N ASP A 188 7.68 27.81 5.93
CA ASP A 188 8.33 27.31 4.70
C ASP A 188 9.74 26.72 4.88
N VAL A 189 10.17 26.51 6.12
CA VAL A 189 11.43 25.84 6.45
C VAL A 189 11.25 24.32 6.33
N ARG A 190 12.20 23.63 5.68
CA ARG A 190 12.19 22.17 5.58
C ARG A 190 12.28 21.53 6.97
N LEU A 191 11.35 20.63 7.27
CA LEU A 191 11.29 20.00 8.59
C LEU A 191 12.59 19.26 8.96
N ALA A 192 13.24 18.64 7.95
CA ALA A 192 14.52 17.94 8.14
C ALA A 192 15.68 18.88 8.53
N SER A 193 15.61 20.17 8.18
CA SER A 193 16.65 21.15 8.49
C SER A 193 16.48 21.81 9.87
N ILE A 194 15.30 21.69 10.51
CA ILE A 194 15.04 22.22 11.83
C ILE A 194 15.88 21.42 12.85
N ASN A 195 16.65 22.10 13.67
CA ASN A 195 17.47 21.50 14.72
C ASN A 195 17.34 22.28 16.03
N THR A 196 17.85 21.72 17.10
CA THR A 196 17.78 22.35 18.44
C THR A 196 18.41 23.73 18.44
N GLU A 197 19.53 23.92 17.74
CA GLU A 197 20.24 25.19 17.70
C GLU A 197 19.44 26.31 17.02
N SER A 198 18.63 25.97 16.02
CA SER A 198 17.76 26.93 15.34
C SER A 198 16.59 27.40 16.19
N LEU A 199 16.17 26.62 17.20
CA LEU A 199 15.07 26.97 18.11
C LEU A 199 15.53 27.69 19.37
N LEU A 200 16.77 27.48 19.81
CA LEU A 200 17.28 28.07 21.07
C LEU A 200 17.07 29.58 21.17
N PRO A 201 17.41 30.42 20.15
CA PRO A 201 17.25 31.87 20.27
C PRO A 201 15.79 32.28 20.49
N ILE A 202 14.84 31.51 19.90
CA ILE A 202 13.41 31.78 20.06
C ILE A 202 12.97 31.42 21.47
N LEU A 203 13.35 30.23 21.93
CA LEU A 203 12.94 29.74 23.26
C LEU A 203 13.53 30.52 24.40
N ASP A 204 14.79 30.97 24.26
CA ASP A 204 15.46 31.83 25.26
C ASP A 204 14.76 33.20 25.42
N GLU A 205 14.18 33.75 24.32
CA GLU A 205 13.36 34.97 24.35
C GLU A 205 12.13 34.81 25.26
N PHE A 206 11.62 33.58 25.38
CA PHE A 206 10.46 33.25 26.22
C PHE A 206 10.83 32.59 27.55
N GLY A 207 12.13 32.54 27.90
CA GLY A 207 12.61 31.95 29.16
C GLY A 207 12.55 30.41 29.21
N TYR A 208 12.34 29.75 28.09
CA TYR A 208 12.27 28.29 28.01
C TYR A 208 13.63 27.65 27.79
N GLN A 209 13.83 26.48 28.39
CA GLN A 209 15.12 25.79 28.42
C GLN A 209 15.41 24.98 27.13
N LYS A 210 16.69 24.68 26.93
CA LYS A 210 17.21 23.83 25.86
C LYS A 210 16.50 22.45 25.78
N ALA A 211 16.01 21.93 26.91
CA ALA A 211 15.26 20.67 26.96
C ALA A 211 13.97 20.73 26.13
N LEU A 212 13.20 21.83 26.23
CA LEU A 212 11.98 22.03 25.43
C LEU A 212 12.31 22.14 23.93
N ALA A 213 13.43 22.80 23.59
CA ALA A 213 13.90 22.85 22.19
C ALA A 213 14.18 21.45 21.63
N GLY A 214 14.89 20.62 22.41
CA GLY A 214 15.17 19.24 22.05
C GLY A 214 13.90 18.42 21.84
N GLU A 215 12.96 18.49 22.80
CA GLU A 215 11.70 17.77 22.69
C GLU A 215 10.85 18.22 21.49
N LEU A 216 10.78 19.52 21.21
CA LEU A 216 10.08 20.04 20.03
C LEU A 216 10.70 19.51 18.73
N VAL A 217 12.03 19.62 18.59
CA VAL A 217 12.73 19.12 17.39
C VAL A 217 12.56 17.61 17.23
N ASP A 218 12.79 16.84 18.28
CA ASP A 218 12.65 15.39 18.27
C ASP A 218 11.21 14.98 17.94
N SER A 219 10.25 15.67 18.53
CA SER A 219 8.83 15.42 18.28
C SER A 219 8.42 15.80 16.86
N MET A 220 8.90 16.93 16.32
CA MET A 220 8.68 17.31 14.93
C MET A 220 9.26 16.25 13.98
N LYS A 221 10.52 15.85 14.20
CA LYS A 221 11.20 14.86 13.33
C LYS A 221 10.60 13.47 13.46
N LYS A 222 10.42 12.99 14.68
CA LYS A 222 9.94 11.63 14.93
C LYS A 222 8.50 11.43 14.48
N ASN A 223 7.61 12.36 14.78
CA ASN A 223 6.19 12.20 14.47
C ASN A 223 5.83 12.69 13.06
N ALA A 224 6.56 13.64 12.49
CA ALA A 224 6.35 14.11 11.14
C ALA A 224 7.06 13.23 10.09
N LEU A 225 8.13 12.54 10.49
CA LEU A 225 8.90 11.61 9.66
C LEU A 225 8.69 10.13 10.04
N ASP A 226 7.76 9.83 10.96
CA ASP A 226 7.39 8.44 11.27
C ASP A 226 6.50 7.86 10.15
N GLU A 227 7.14 7.69 8.99
CA GLU A 227 6.55 7.17 7.77
C GLU A 227 5.94 5.77 7.96
N LYS A 228 6.42 5.02 8.95
CA LYS A 228 5.96 3.65 9.25
C LYS A 228 4.51 3.60 9.75
N ARG A 229 4.04 4.66 10.40
CA ARG A 229 2.65 4.77 10.86
C ARG A 229 1.67 5.23 9.78
N LEU A 230 2.18 5.57 8.60
CA LEU A 230 1.37 6.14 7.53
C LEU A 230 0.78 5.10 6.58
N VAL A 231 1.20 3.84 6.69
CA VAL A 231 0.64 2.78 5.85
C VAL A 231 -0.87 2.66 6.10
N GLN A 232 -1.65 2.95 5.06
CA GLN A 232 -3.11 2.85 5.12
C GLN A 232 -3.56 1.48 4.65
N LEU A 233 -4.36 0.82 5.48
CA LEU A 233 -4.98 -0.47 5.17
C LEU A 233 -6.49 -0.33 5.02
N SER A 234 -7.11 -1.13 4.14
CA SER A 234 -8.56 -1.30 4.06
C SER A 234 -8.92 -2.73 3.68
N GLY A 235 -10.12 -3.17 4.08
CA GLY A 235 -10.64 -4.50 3.78
C GLY A 235 -9.82 -5.66 4.36
N VAL A 236 -9.19 -5.49 5.51
CA VAL A 236 -8.34 -6.51 6.15
C VAL A 236 -9.12 -7.82 6.39
N THR A 237 -10.40 -7.73 6.69
CA THR A 237 -11.27 -8.89 6.92
C THR A 237 -11.70 -9.60 5.64
N ASN A 238 -11.47 -9.03 4.45
CA ASN A 238 -11.83 -9.66 3.18
C ASN A 238 -11.15 -11.02 2.99
N ILE A 239 -9.99 -11.22 3.59
CA ILE A 239 -9.26 -12.49 3.53
C ILE A 239 -10.10 -13.67 4.06
N LEU A 240 -10.99 -13.43 5.02
CA LEU A 240 -11.87 -14.45 5.61
C LEU A 240 -12.95 -14.97 4.65
N ASN A 241 -13.18 -14.30 3.52
CA ASN A 241 -14.09 -14.75 2.48
C ASN A 241 -13.49 -15.89 1.62
N TYR A 242 -12.22 -16.22 1.84
CA TYR A 242 -11.51 -17.22 1.04
C TYR A 242 -11.36 -18.52 1.83
N PRO A 243 -11.73 -19.69 1.23
CA PRO A 243 -11.71 -20.99 1.91
C PRO A 243 -10.37 -21.35 2.52
N GLU A 244 -9.27 -20.87 1.94
CA GLU A 244 -7.90 -21.09 2.43
C GLU A 244 -7.68 -20.58 3.85
N TYR A 245 -8.47 -19.57 4.25
CA TYR A 245 -8.39 -18.92 5.56
C TYR A 245 -9.50 -19.37 6.52
N SER A 246 -10.22 -20.45 6.19
CA SER A 246 -11.07 -21.16 7.17
C SER A 246 -10.24 -21.84 8.26
N ASP A 247 -8.96 -22.08 8.02
CA ASP A 247 -8.00 -22.48 9.05
C ASP A 247 -7.63 -21.27 9.93
N ILE A 248 -7.99 -21.37 11.22
CA ILE A 248 -7.76 -20.33 12.22
C ILE A 248 -6.26 -20.00 12.36
N GLY A 249 -5.39 -21.00 12.22
CA GLY A 249 -3.94 -20.81 12.28
C GLY A 249 -3.43 -19.93 11.13
N LYS A 250 -3.91 -20.17 9.90
CA LYS A 250 -3.59 -19.36 8.73
C LYS A 250 -4.13 -17.94 8.88
N ALA A 251 -5.38 -17.81 9.29
CA ALA A 251 -5.99 -16.50 9.52
C ALA A 251 -5.22 -15.70 10.59
N LYS A 252 -4.85 -16.33 11.70
CA LYS A 252 -4.08 -15.69 12.77
C LYS A 252 -2.71 -15.19 12.26
N ARG A 253 -1.97 -16.02 11.52
CA ARG A 253 -0.67 -15.59 10.94
C ARG A 253 -0.84 -14.38 10.02
N PHE A 254 -1.85 -14.40 9.16
CA PHE A 254 -2.16 -13.27 8.29
C PHE A 254 -2.39 -11.99 9.10
N PHE A 255 -3.28 -12.00 10.09
CA PHE A 255 -3.57 -10.82 10.91
C PHE A 255 -2.33 -10.35 11.68
N THR A 256 -1.55 -11.26 12.27
CA THR A 256 -0.30 -10.90 12.95
C THR A 256 0.67 -10.17 12.02
N THR A 257 0.78 -10.61 10.76
CA THR A 257 1.65 -9.95 9.79
C THR A 257 1.10 -8.58 9.34
N ILE A 258 -0.24 -8.46 9.19
CA ILE A 258 -0.89 -7.18 8.87
C ILE A 258 -0.74 -6.15 10.00
N GLU A 259 -0.69 -6.59 11.25
CA GLU A 259 -0.44 -5.74 12.41
C GLU A 259 1.03 -5.28 12.51
N ALA A 260 1.95 -6.00 11.86
CA ALA A 260 3.38 -5.66 11.84
C ALA A 260 3.65 -4.48 10.86
N THR A 261 3.33 -3.27 11.29
CA THR A 261 3.41 -2.05 10.46
C THR A 261 4.80 -1.80 9.89
N ASP A 262 5.86 -2.13 10.62
CA ASP A 262 7.25 -2.02 10.15
C ASP A 262 7.53 -2.90 8.94
N TYR A 263 7.05 -4.14 8.96
CA TYR A 263 7.18 -5.06 7.83
C TYR A 263 6.44 -4.56 6.60
N LEU A 264 5.19 -4.13 6.77
CA LEU A 264 4.38 -3.61 5.68
C LEU A 264 4.98 -2.33 5.08
N TYR A 265 5.50 -1.44 5.92
CA TYR A 265 6.18 -0.23 5.47
C TYR A 265 7.40 -0.57 4.58
N GLU A 266 8.30 -1.42 5.07
CA GLU A 266 9.49 -1.80 4.30
C GLU A 266 9.12 -2.48 2.98
N LEU A 267 8.13 -3.38 2.98
CA LEU A 267 7.63 -4.04 1.79
C LEU A 267 7.12 -3.02 0.75
N MET A 268 6.30 -2.05 1.18
CA MET A 268 5.76 -1.04 0.28
C MET A 268 6.82 -0.04 -0.18
N ARG A 269 7.78 0.29 0.68
CA ARG A 269 8.91 1.15 0.33
C ARG A 269 9.80 0.51 -0.74
N GLU A 270 10.11 -0.76 -0.62
CA GLU A 270 10.86 -1.48 -1.65
C GLU A 270 10.08 -1.58 -2.96
N ALA A 271 8.76 -1.80 -2.87
CA ALA A 271 7.89 -1.82 -4.04
C ALA A 271 7.88 -0.49 -4.82
N THR A 272 8.08 0.65 -4.14
CA THR A 272 8.12 1.97 -4.80
C THR A 272 9.27 2.10 -5.82
N LYS A 273 10.29 1.26 -5.76
CA LYS A 273 11.39 1.23 -6.73
C LYS A 273 11.02 0.59 -8.08
N LEU A 274 9.90 -0.12 -8.14
CA LEU A 274 9.43 -0.85 -9.31
C LEU A 274 8.08 -0.30 -9.75
N GLU A 275 7.82 -0.29 -11.06
CA GLU A 275 6.49 0.11 -11.57
C GLU A 275 5.41 -0.83 -11.05
N PHE A 276 5.67 -2.13 -11.11
CA PHE A 276 4.85 -3.19 -10.53
C PHE A 276 5.73 -4.21 -9.81
N SER A 277 5.23 -4.75 -8.70
CA SER A 277 5.82 -5.91 -8.02
C SER A 277 4.74 -6.96 -7.78
N ILE A 278 5.10 -8.24 -7.99
CA ILE A 278 4.22 -9.38 -7.76
C ILE A 278 5.01 -10.41 -6.96
N ASN A 279 4.67 -10.56 -5.70
CA ASN A 279 5.24 -11.57 -4.81
C ASN A 279 4.17 -12.64 -4.54
N ILE A 280 4.47 -13.90 -4.86
CA ILE A 280 3.54 -15.02 -4.75
C ILE A 280 4.13 -16.04 -3.80
N GLY A 281 3.37 -16.42 -2.78
CA GLY A 281 3.73 -17.51 -1.89
C GLY A 281 5.15 -17.37 -1.31
N SER A 282 6.05 -18.25 -1.71
CA SER A 282 7.45 -18.28 -1.24
C SER A 282 8.35 -17.12 -1.67
N ASP A 283 7.86 -16.23 -2.56
CA ASP A 283 8.59 -15.00 -2.88
C ASP A 283 8.49 -13.96 -1.76
N ASN A 284 7.54 -14.12 -0.85
CA ASN A 284 7.41 -13.25 0.30
C ASN A 284 8.52 -13.57 1.33
N ASP A 285 9.19 -12.55 1.83
CA ASP A 285 10.25 -12.70 2.84
C ASP A 285 9.71 -13.24 4.17
N SER A 286 8.47 -12.90 4.51
CA SER A 286 7.83 -13.39 5.73
C SER A 286 7.30 -14.83 5.56
N PRO A 287 7.70 -15.77 6.43
CA PRO A 287 7.16 -17.13 6.44
C PRO A 287 5.64 -17.18 6.62
N ASP A 288 5.06 -16.19 7.31
CA ASP A 288 3.63 -16.09 7.57
C ASP A 288 2.83 -15.66 6.36
N MET A 289 3.49 -15.12 5.31
CA MET A 289 2.88 -14.70 4.05
C MET A 289 3.04 -15.71 2.92
N LYS A 290 3.50 -16.93 3.20
CA LYS A 290 3.69 -17.99 2.17
C LYS A 290 2.39 -18.47 1.51
N ASP A 291 1.26 -18.28 2.16
CA ASP A 291 -0.06 -18.60 1.60
C ASP A 291 -0.70 -17.40 0.86
N CYS A 292 0.00 -16.25 0.82
CA CYS A 292 -0.49 -15.00 0.25
C CYS A 292 0.21 -14.62 -1.05
N SER A 293 -0.48 -13.82 -1.84
CA SER A 293 0.13 -13.02 -2.92
C SER A 293 0.00 -11.54 -2.61
N ILE A 294 1.05 -10.78 -2.92
CA ILE A 294 1.11 -9.34 -2.79
C ILE A 294 1.39 -8.76 -4.17
N VAL A 295 0.49 -7.91 -4.63
CA VAL A 295 0.64 -7.21 -5.92
C VAL A 295 0.63 -5.72 -5.66
N THR A 296 1.66 -5.03 -6.10
CA THR A 296 1.82 -3.59 -5.87
C THR A 296 2.05 -2.84 -7.18
N ALA A 297 1.68 -1.56 -7.17
CA ALA A 297 1.98 -0.59 -8.20
C ALA A 297 2.46 0.72 -7.56
N THR A 298 3.36 1.41 -8.26
CA THR A 298 3.90 2.71 -7.85
C THR A 298 3.10 3.84 -8.48
N TYR A 299 2.89 4.91 -7.74
CA TYR A 299 2.36 6.16 -8.25
C TYR A 299 3.41 7.28 -8.16
N ARG A 300 3.30 8.30 -9.04
CA ARG A 300 4.39 9.23 -9.33
C ARG A 300 3.89 10.69 -9.35
N VAL A 301 4.85 11.60 -9.23
CA VAL A 301 4.69 13.02 -9.62
C VAL A 301 5.75 13.30 -10.69
N GLY A 302 5.31 13.56 -11.91
CA GLY A 302 6.22 13.51 -13.07
C GLY A 302 6.90 12.14 -13.17
N ASP A 303 8.23 12.13 -13.26
CA ASP A 303 9.02 10.89 -13.31
C ASP A 303 9.41 10.35 -11.91
N MET A 304 9.14 11.11 -10.85
CA MET A 304 9.55 10.74 -9.50
C MET A 304 8.55 9.79 -8.85
N PRO A 305 8.94 8.56 -8.46
CA PRO A 305 8.10 7.68 -7.68
C PRO A 305 7.98 8.23 -6.27
N ILE A 306 6.74 8.45 -5.80
CA ILE A 306 6.48 9.09 -4.51
C ILE A 306 5.82 8.15 -3.50
N GLY A 307 5.20 7.08 -3.95
CA GLY A 307 4.55 6.11 -3.09
C GLY A 307 4.11 4.87 -3.84
N SER A 308 3.53 3.93 -3.13
CA SER A 308 3.04 2.67 -3.70
C SER A 308 1.69 2.28 -3.13
N MET A 309 0.95 1.48 -3.89
CA MET A 309 -0.29 0.87 -3.45
C MET A 309 -0.35 -0.58 -3.89
N GLY A 310 -1.12 -1.38 -3.20
CA GLY A 310 -1.20 -2.79 -3.53
C GLY A 310 -2.34 -3.52 -2.86
N VAL A 311 -2.40 -4.80 -3.14
CA VAL A 311 -3.35 -5.72 -2.52
C VAL A 311 -2.64 -6.97 -2.02
N ILE A 312 -3.17 -7.51 -0.94
CA ILE A 312 -2.76 -8.76 -0.33
C ILE A 312 -3.95 -9.72 -0.34
N GLY A 313 -3.76 -10.89 -0.89
CA GLY A 313 -4.82 -11.89 -0.99
C GLY A 313 -4.26 -13.32 -1.11
N PRO A 314 -5.11 -14.33 -1.33
CA PRO A 314 -4.66 -15.71 -1.51
C PRO A 314 -3.81 -15.87 -2.79
N MET A 315 -2.98 -16.93 -2.85
CA MET A 315 -2.15 -17.19 -4.04
C MET A 315 -2.98 -17.32 -5.34
N ARG A 316 -4.24 -17.80 -5.27
CA ARG A 316 -5.16 -17.84 -6.39
C ARG A 316 -5.86 -16.51 -6.68
N MET A 317 -5.15 -15.43 -6.56
CA MET A 317 -5.66 -14.08 -6.86
C MET A 317 -6.02 -13.94 -8.35
N ASN A 318 -7.05 -13.15 -8.66
CA ASN A 318 -7.31 -12.74 -10.04
C ASN A 318 -6.30 -11.65 -10.46
N TYR A 319 -5.11 -12.09 -10.83
CA TYR A 319 -3.99 -11.20 -11.19
C TYR A 319 -4.33 -10.27 -12.34
N ALA A 320 -5.06 -10.77 -13.35
CA ALA A 320 -5.49 -9.97 -14.50
C ALA A 320 -6.26 -8.73 -14.07
N ARG A 321 -7.31 -8.95 -13.27
CA ARG A 321 -8.16 -7.88 -12.78
C ARG A 321 -7.41 -6.95 -11.82
N VAL A 322 -6.62 -7.51 -10.90
CA VAL A 322 -5.82 -6.74 -9.94
C VAL A 322 -4.84 -5.81 -10.63
N LEU A 323 -4.09 -6.31 -11.61
CA LEU A 323 -3.13 -5.51 -12.37
C LEU A 323 -3.82 -4.39 -13.16
N ALA A 324 -4.98 -4.67 -13.77
CA ALA A 324 -5.76 -3.66 -14.50
C ALA A 324 -6.23 -2.53 -13.57
N ILE A 325 -6.73 -2.88 -12.37
CA ILE A 325 -7.18 -1.92 -11.37
C ILE A 325 -6.00 -1.10 -10.87
N LEU A 326 -4.91 -1.75 -10.46
CA LEU A 326 -3.72 -1.08 -9.93
C LEU A 326 -3.10 -0.12 -10.97
N LYS A 327 -3.02 -0.54 -12.24
CA LYS A 327 -2.52 0.32 -13.32
C LYS A 327 -3.36 1.58 -13.45
N PHE A 328 -4.67 1.44 -13.59
CA PHE A 328 -5.56 2.58 -13.76
C PHE A 328 -5.60 3.50 -12.53
N MET A 329 -5.61 2.93 -11.33
CA MET A 329 -5.56 3.70 -10.09
C MET A 329 -4.22 4.41 -9.91
N GLY A 330 -3.10 3.77 -10.31
CA GLY A 330 -1.77 4.37 -10.28
C GLY A 330 -1.67 5.60 -11.19
N GLU A 331 -2.20 5.49 -12.41
CA GLU A 331 -2.29 6.62 -13.35
C GLU A 331 -3.16 7.75 -12.76
N SER A 332 -4.36 7.42 -12.25
CA SER A 332 -5.28 8.40 -11.67
C SER A 332 -4.71 9.08 -10.42
N LEU A 333 -4.08 8.31 -9.53
CA LEU A 333 -3.47 8.86 -8.32
C LEU A 333 -2.25 9.74 -8.64
N SER A 334 -1.46 9.37 -9.64
CA SER A 334 -0.33 10.17 -10.11
C SER A 334 -0.78 11.51 -10.66
N GLU A 335 -1.88 11.54 -11.43
CA GLU A 335 -2.48 12.78 -11.93
C GLU A 335 -2.94 13.70 -10.79
N ILE A 336 -3.66 13.14 -9.81
CA ILE A 336 -4.15 13.90 -8.65
C ILE A 336 -2.97 14.45 -7.83
N MET A 337 -1.97 13.62 -7.54
CA MET A 337 -0.80 14.05 -6.78
C MET A 337 -0.02 15.14 -7.51
N THR A 338 0.18 15.01 -8.83
CA THR A 338 0.84 16.04 -9.63
C THR A 338 0.12 17.37 -9.53
N ASN A 339 -1.21 17.37 -9.65
CA ASN A 339 -2.01 18.60 -9.54
C ASN A 339 -1.86 19.26 -8.15
N ILE A 340 -1.92 18.47 -7.07
CA ILE A 340 -1.74 19.00 -5.71
C ILE A 340 -0.37 19.66 -5.55
N PHE A 341 0.70 19.01 -6.00
CA PHE A 341 2.05 19.52 -5.87
C PHE A 341 2.34 20.73 -6.75
N GLU A 342 1.73 20.82 -7.95
CA GLU A 342 1.85 21.97 -8.82
C GLU A 342 1.05 23.19 -8.31
N GLU A 343 -0.14 22.96 -7.73
CA GLU A 343 -0.93 24.05 -7.13
C GLU A 343 -0.24 24.66 -5.90
N ASP A 344 0.40 23.83 -5.08
CA ASP A 344 1.15 24.31 -3.90
C ASP A 344 2.43 25.05 -4.32
N GLY A 345 3.10 24.61 -5.40
CA GLY A 345 4.26 25.31 -5.96
C GLY A 345 3.94 26.71 -6.50
N ARG A 346 2.75 26.90 -7.08
CA ARG A 346 2.30 28.23 -7.63
C ARG A 346 1.82 29.21 -6.56
N LYS A 347 1.44 28.74 -5.37
CA LYS A 347 1.05 29.61 -4.24
C LYS A 347 2.24 30.11 -3.43
N GLY A 348 3.45 29.65 -3.71
CA GLY A 348 4.69 30.01 -3.04
C GLY A 348 5.57 31.01 -3.82
N GLU A 349 5.16 31.40 -5.03
CA GLU A 349 5.72 32.55 -5.77
C GLU A 349 4.82 33.78 -5.58
#